data_8b4e8443432f7ecf5952ab39d3c1379c
#
_entry.id   8b4e8443432f7ecf5952ab39d3c1379c
#
_cell.length_a   1.000
_cell.length_b   1.000
_cell.length_c   1.000
_cell.angle_alpha   90.00
_cell.angle_beta   90.00
_cell.angle_gamma   90.00
#
_symmetry.space_group_name_H-M   'P 1'
#
loop_
_entity.id
_entity.type
_entity.pdbx_description
1 polymer ?
#
loop_
_entity_poly.entity_id
_entity_poly.type
_entity_poly.pdbx_seq_one_letter_code
_entity_poly.pdbx_strand_id
1 'polypeptide(L)'
;SQEQGFFDGPWDHLWAQPVLVDYIRRRIDTSNAAVVSPDAGRIRVAERWANALGGTPLAFVHKTRDITRPNESVANRVVGAVEGRSCVLVDDMIDTGGTIAKAVQVVLDAGAKDVIVAATHGVLSGPAVDRLSTCGAREVVVTDTLPIPESKRFENLTVLPIAPLLARAIKAVFDDGSVTRLFDSEGV
;
A
#
# COMPACT_ATOMS: atom_id res chain seq x y z
N SER A 1 -2.36 15.90 6.20
CA SER A 1 -2.23 16.60 7.47
C SER A 1 -1.37 17.87 7.41
N GLN A 2 -0.41 18.00 6.51
CA GLN A 2 0.30 19.28 6.31
C GLN A 2 -0.60 20.30 5.62
N GLU A 3 -1.48 19.86 4.74
CA GLU A 3 -2.45 20.68 4.00
C GLU A 3 -3.43 21.40 4.93
N GLN A 4 -3.75 20.79 6.08
CA GLN A 4 -4.62 21.40 7.09
C GLN A 4 -4.11 22.75 7.62
N GLY A 5 -2.79 22.99 7.57
CA GLY A 5 -2.20 24.26 7.95
C GLY A 5 -2.30 25.37 6.90
N PHE A 6 -2.79 25.07 5.71
CA PHE A 6 -2.91 26.02 4.58
C PHE A 6 -4.35 26.41 4.25
N PHE A 7 -5.32 25.88 4.99
CA PHE A 7 -6.74 26.14 4.76
C PHE A 7 -7.46 26.43 6.07
N ASP A 8 -8.11 27.59 6.17
CA ASP A 8 -8.79 28.08 7.40
C ASP A 8 -10.19 27.51 7.61
N GLY A 9 -10.73 26.79 6.63
CA GLY A 9 -12.05 26.17 6.70
C GLY A 9 -12.02 24.73 7.25
N PRO A 10 -13.20 24.09 7.36
CA PRO A 10 -13.28 22.67 7.70
C PRO A 10 -12.50 21.80 6.73
N TRP A 11 -11.72 20.86 7.26
CA TRP A 11 -10.88 19.98 6.47
C TRP A 11 -10.97 18.55 7.01
N ASP A 12 -11.53 17.65 6.21
CA ASP A 12 -11.60 16.23 6.50
C ASP A 12 -10.59 15.45 5.66
N HIS A 13 -9.69 14.73 6.33
CA HIS A 13 -8.72 13.88 5.68
C HIS A 13 -9.29 12.48 5.46
N LEU A 14 -9.52 12.10 4.21
CA LEU A 14 -10.00 10.77 3.85
C LEU A 14 -8.84 9.81 3.58
N TRP A 15 -9.00 8.55 3.99
CA TRP A 15 -8.02 7.50 3.82
C TRP A 15 -8.56 6.41 2.89
N ALA A 16 -7.79 6.04 1.88
CA ALA A 16 -8.17 4.97 0.96
C ALA A 16 -8.00 3.56 1.56
N GLN A 17 -7.32 3.46 2.72
CA GLN A 17 -7.02 2.17 3.37
C GLN A 17 -8.25 1.26 3.51
N PRO A 18 -9.43 1.69 3.97
CA PRO A 18 -10.59 0.81 4.10
C PRO A 18 -11.01 0.18 2.76
N VAL A 19 -10.95 0.94 1.67
CA VAL A 19 -11.29 0.45 0.32
C VAL A 19 -10.32 -0.65 -0.12
N LEU A 20 -9.03 -0.42 0.08
CA LEU A 20 -7.97 -1.35 -0.27
C LEU A 20 -7.98 -2.59 0.62
N VAL A 21 -8.17 -2.43 1.94
CA VAL A 21 -8.24 -3.54 2.90
C VAL A 21 -9.43 -4.46 2.61
N ASP A 22 -10.61 -3.90 2.34
CA ASP A 22 -11.81 -4.67 2.00
C ASP A 22 -11.59 -5.50 0.73
N TYR A 23 -10.95 -4.93 -0.29
CA TYR A 23 -10.58 -5.65 -1.49
C TYR A 23 -9.61 -6.80 -1.19
N ILE A 24 -8.53 -6.54 -0.43
CA ILE A 24 -7.48 -7.52 -0.14
C ILE A 24 -8.00 -8.66 0.73
N ARG A 25 -8.85 -8.40 1.72
CA ARG A 25 -9.48 -9.44 2.56
C ARG A 25 -10.22 -10.51 1.74
N ARG A 26 -10.73 -10.16 0.58
CA ARG A 26 -11.42 -11.10 -0.34
C ARG A 26 -10.45 -11.88 -1.23
N ARG A 27 -9.17 -11.52 -1.25
CA ARG A 27 -8.15 -12.07 -2.16
C ARG A 27 -7.15 -12.99 -1.48
N ILE A 28 -6.98 -12.85 -0.17
CA ILE A 28 -6.02 -13.64 0.60
C ILE A 28 -6.67 -14.23 1.86
N ASP A 29 -6.09 -15.33 2.32
CA ASP A 29 -6.34 -15.83 3.67
C ASP A 29 -5.54 -14.97 4.66
N THR A 30 -6.23 -14.12 5.42
CA THR A 30 -5.61 -13.23 6.40
C THR A 30 -4.96 -13.96 7.56
N SER A 31 -5.35 -15.21 7.85
CA SER A 31 -4.73 -16.04 8.89
C SER A 31 -3.29 -16.44 8.55
N ASN A 32 -2.97 -16.50 7.25
CA ASN A 32 -1.62 -16.78 6.74
C ASN A 32 -1.07 -15.61 5.91
N ALA A 33 -1.33 -14.39 6.35
CA ALA A 33 -0.82 -13.19 5.70
C ALA A 33 0.28 -12.52 6.52
N ALA A 34 0.98 -11.57 5.90
CA ALA A 34 1.84 -10.60 6.56
C ALA A 34 1.75 -9.26 5.82
N VAL A 35 1.80 -8.16 6.57
CA VAL A 35 1.92 -6.81 5.98
C VAL A 35 3.38 -6.42 5.94
N VAL A 36 3.81 -5.88 4.81
CA VAL A 36 5.21 -5.50 4.58
C VAL A 36 5.32 -4.00 4.27
N SER A 37 6.18 -3.32 5.00
CA SER A 37 6.60 -1.95 4.65
C SER A 37 7.79 -1.99 3.69
N PRO A 38 7.78 -1.19 2.59
CA PRO A 38 8.89 -1.16 1.64
C PRO A 38 10.19 -0.58 2.23
N ASP A 39 10.09 0.11 3.36
CA ASP A 39 11.22 0.63 4.12
C ASP A 39 10.86 0.90 5.60
N ALA A 40 11.87 1.25 6.41
CA ALA A 40 11.68 1.54 7.84
C ALA A 40 10.87 2.82 8.12
N GLY A 41 10.79 3.76 7.16
CA GLY A 41 10.08 5.03 7.33
C GLY A 41 8.56 4.89 7.31
N ARG A 42 8.03 3.81 6.75
CA ARG A 42 6.59 3.55 6.58
C ARG A 42 6.02 2.52 7.56
N ILE A 43 6.77 2.07 8.54
CA ILE A 43 6.35 1.02 9.50
C ILE A 43 5.02 1.36 10.17
N ARG A 44 4.79 2.63 10.57
CA ARG A 44 3.53 3.04 11.20
C ARG A 44 2.32 2.90 10.27
N VAL A 45 2.51 3.08 8.97
CA VAL A 45 1.44 2.86 7.99
C VAL A 45 1.15 1.36 7.89
N ALA A 46 2.19 0.56 7.75
CA ALA A 46 2.06 -0.90 7.67
C ALA A 46 1.45 -1.50 8.95
N GLU A 47 1.74 -0.95 10.14
CA GLU A 47 1.12 -1.37 11.40
C GLU A 47 -0.41 -1.16 11.41
N ARG A 48 -0.89 -0.01 10.91
CA ARG A 48 -2.33 0.22 10.76
C ARG A 48 -2.98 -0.78 9.81
N TRP A 49 -2.29 -1.12 8.72
CA TRP A 49 -2.75 -2.14 7.79
C TRP A 49 -2.78 -3.53 8.43
N ALA A 50 -1.74 -3.90 9.18
CA ALA A 50 -1.68 -5.16 9.90
C ALA A 50 -2.86 -5.30 10.87
N ASN A 51 -3.16 -4.25 11.63
CA ASN A 51 -4.32 -4.20 12.53
C ASN A 51 -5.64 -4.31 11.75
N ALA A 52 -5.79 -3.55 10.66
CA ALA A 52 -6.97 -3.60 9.81
C ALA A 52 -7.17 -4.96 9.12
N LEU A 53 -6.13 -5.74 8.90
CA LEU A 53 -6.21 -7.10 8.37
C LEU A 53 -6.38 -8.18 9.47
N GLY A 54 -6.68 -7.80 10.70
CA GLY A 54 -6.96 -8.72 11.80
C GLY A 54 -5.75 -9.04 12.68
N GLY A 55 -4.76 -8.15 12.76
CA GLY A 55 -3.55 -8.34 13.57
C GLY A 55 -2.51 -9.24 12.90
N THR A 56 -2.44 -9.20 11.58
CA THR A 56 -1.44 -9.99 10.83
C THR A 56 -0.01 -9.57 11.19
N PRO A 57 0.99 -10.48 11.10
CA PRO A 57 2.39 -10.12 11.29
C PRO A 57 2.85 -8.95 10.44
N LEU A 58 3.70 -8.10 11.03
CA LEU A 58 4.32 -6.97 10.37
C LEU A 58 5.77 -7.31 10.01
N ALA A 59 6.17 -6.99 8.79
CA ALA A 59 7.53 -7.06 8.32
C ALA A 59 7.93 -5.76 7.60
N PHE A 60 9.21 -5.55 7.39
CA PHE A 60 9.70 -4.43 6.60
C PHE A 60 11.01 -4.76 5.88
N VAL A 61 11.25 -4.07 4.76
CA VAL A 61 12.50 -4.17 4.03
C VAL A 61 13.51 -3.21 4.65
N HIS A 62 14.59 -3.76 5.21
CA HIS A 62 15.69 -2.99 5.77
C HIS A 62 16.77 -2.80 4.71
N LYS A 63 17.13 -1.53 4.46
CA LYS A 63 18.23 -1.15 3.57
C LYS A 63 19.50 -0.96 4.40
N THR A 64 20.46 -1.86 4.26
CA THR A 64 21.77 -1.71 4.90
C THR A 64 22.72 -1.04 3.92
N ARG A 65 23.23 0.16 4.27
CA ARG A 65 24.37 0.75 3.58
C ARG A 65 25.63 0.25 4.26
N ASP A 66 26.50 -0.43 3.54
CA ASP A 66 27.83 -0.72 4.05
C ASP A 66 28.64 0.58 4.06
N ILE A 67 28.86 1.12 5.27
CA ILE A 67 29.60 2.39 5.47
C ILE A 67 31.08 2.21 5.12
N THR A 68 31.58 0.96 5.08
CA THR A 68 33.00 0.67 4.84
C THR A 68 33.35 0.52 3.36
N ARG A 69 32.34 0.43 2.47
CA ARG A 69 32.51 0.26 1.02
C ARG A 69 31.60 1.19 0.22
N PRO A 70 32.05 2.41 -0.10
CA PRO A 70 31.19 3.49 -0.66
C PRO A 70 30.51 3.18 -2.00
N ASN A 71 30.81 2.07 -2.68
CA ASN A 71 30.26 1.70 -3.99
C ASN A 71 29.74 0.25 -4.07
N GLU A 72 29.62 -0.48 -2.94
CA GLU A 72 29.04 -1.81 -2.96
C GLU A 72 27.55 -1.79 -2.64
N SER A 73 26.85 -2.72 -3.28
CA SER A 73 25.39 -2.85 -3.32
C SER A 73 24.73 -2.80 -1.95
N VAL A 74 23.71 -1.98 -1.82
CA VAL A 74 22.79 -1.95 -0.69
C VAL A 74 22.18 -3.35 -0.53
N ALA A 75 22.59 -4.10 0.49
CA ALA A 75 21.95 -5.36 0.83
C ALA A 75 20.57 -5.04 1.45
N ASN A 76 19.52 -5.40 0.75
CA ASN A 76 18.17 -5.31 1.28
C ASN A 76 17.84 -6.66 1.94
N ARG A 77 17.30 -6.64 3.15
CA ARG A 77 16.81 -7.84 3.85
C ARG A 77 15.42 -7.60 4.41
N VAL A 78 14.62 -8.65 4.51
CA VAL A 78 13.36 -8.59 5.24
C VAL A 78 13.63 -8.76 6.74
N VAL A 79 12.96 -7.94 7.54
CA VAL A 79 12.87 -8.09 8.98
C VAL A 79 11.41 -8.39 9.31
N GLY A 80 11.14 -9.53 9.89
CA GLY A 80 9.80 -10.04 10.18
C GLY A 80 9.52 -11.39 9.48
N ALA A 81 8.38 -12.01 9.80
CA ALA A 81 8.01 -13.34 9.33
C ALA A 81 7.19 -13.26 8.03
N VAL A 82 7.83 -13.57 6.90
CA VAL A 82 7.19 -13.57 5.57
C VAL A 82 7.16 -14.95 4.91
N GLU A 83 7.99 -15.88 5.36
CA GLU A 83 8.13 -17.21 4.77
C GLU A 83 6.81 -17.98 4.74
N GLY A 84 6.43 -18.49 3.57
CA GLY A 84 5.19 -19.22 3.32
C GLY A 84 3.91 -18.40 3.41
N ARG A 85 3.98 -17.08 3.60
CA ARG A 85 2.82 -16.19 3.77
C ARG A 85 2.46 -15.44 2.49
N SER A 86 1.19 -15.11 2.35
CA SER A 86 0.74 -14.09 1.39
C SER A 86 1.06 -12.70 1.95
N CYS A 87 1.96 -11.99 1.30
CA CYS A 87 2.45 -10.70 1.77
C CYS A 87 1.72 -9.54 1.10
N VAL A 88 1.32 -8.54 1.90
CA VAL A 88 0.73 -7.28 1.41
C VAL A 88 1.75 -6.17 1.60
N LEU A 89 2.39 -5.76 0.50
CA LEU A 89 3.35 -4.65 0.48
C LEU A 89 2.58 -3.33 0.34
N VAL A 90 2.67 -2.45 1.34
CA VAL A 90 1.85 -1.24 1.41
C VAL A 90 2.67 0.04 1.31
N ASP A 91 2.18 0.98 0.48
CA ASP A 91 2.73 2.33 0.38
C ASP A 91 1.62 3.37 0.18
N ASP A 92 1.93 4.66 0.24
CA ASP A 92 0.98 5.73 -0.08
C ASP A 92 0.88 5.96 -1.59
N MET A 93 2.00 5.89 -2.30
CA MET A 93 2.03 6.10 -3.75
C MET A 93 3.07 5.23 -4.45
N ILE A 94 2.81 4.95 -5.71
CA ILE A 94 3.76 4.32 -6.62
C ILE A 94 4.09 5.33 -7.73
N ASP A 95 5.29 5.91 -7.68
CA ASP A 95 5.77 6.80 -8.72
C ASP A 95 6.52 6.00 -9.81
N THR A 96 7.82 5.87 -9.75
CA THR A 96 8.62 5.15 -10.77
C THR A 96 8.67 3.65 -10.57
N GLY A 97 8.05 3.11 -9.51
CA GLY A 97 7.96 1.69 -9.18
C GLY A 97 9.26 1.04 -8.71
N GLY A 98 10.38 1.76 -8.69
CA GLY A 98 11.68 1.15 -8.39
C GLY A 98 11.82 0.61 -6.97
N THR A 99 11.33 1.34 -5.97
CA THR A 99 11.34 0.89 -4.57
C THR A 99 10.44 -0.31 -4.37
N ILE A 100 9.25 -0.26 -4.95
CA ILE A 100 8.24 -1.32 -4.85
C ILE A 100 8.74 -2.60 -5.52
N ALA A 101 9.22 -2.53 -6.76
CA ALA A 101 9.72 -3.69 -7.49
C ALA A 101 10.87 -4.40 -6.75
N LYS A 102 11.82 -3.62 -6.21
CA LYS A 102 12.90 -4.16 -5.38
C LYS A 102 12.39 -4.80 -4.09
N ALA A 103 11.43 -4.17 -3.42
CA ALA A 103 10.85 -4.70 -2.19
C ALA A 103 10.10 -6.01 -2.44
N VAL A 104 9.32 -6.10 -3.53
CA VAL A 104 8.64 -7.35 -3.95
C VAL A 104 9.64 -8.48 -4.10
N GLN A 105 10.73 -8.24 -4.85
CA GLN A 105 11.75 -9.26 -5.09
C GLN A 105 12.39 -9.73 -3.77
N VAL A 106 12.78 -8.80 -2.89
CA VAL A 106 13.40 -9.13 -1.59
C VAL A 106 12.45 -9.95 -0.70
N VAL A 107 11.14 -9.66 -0.75
CA VAL A 107 10.12 -10.40 0.01
C VAL A 107 9.92 -11.80 -0.56
N LEU A 108 9.90 -11.96 -1.89
CA LEU A 108 9.83 -13.26 -2.55
C LEU A 108 11.07 -14.10 -2.28
N ASP A 109 12.27 -13.49 -2.37
CA ASP A 109 13.56 -14.15 -2.06
C ASP A 109 13.65 -14.60 -0.59
N ALA A 110 12.92 -13.92 0.32
CA ALA A 110 12.77 -14.30 1.72
C ALA A 110 11.71 -15.41 1.96
N GLY A 111 11.21 -16.04 0.90
CA GLY A 111 10.32 -17.19 0.96
C GLY A 111 8.83 -16.87 1.08
N ALA A 112 8.41 -15.65 0.79
CA ALA A 112 6.97 -15.33 0.73
C ALA A 112 6.28 -16.19 -0.34
N LYS A 113 5.06 -16.63 -0.05
CA LYS A 113 4.24 -17.40 -0.99
C LYS A 113 3.87 -16.60 -2.23
N ASP A 114 3.41 -15.40 -2.02
CA ASP A 114 3.07 -14.40 -3.03
C ASP A 114 3.10 -12.99 -2.43
N VAL A 115 3.11 -11.97 -3.29
CA VAL A 115 3.08 -10.57 -2.87
C VAL A 115 1.99 -9.82 -3.63
N ILE A 116 1.10 -9.14 -2.88
CA ILE A 116 0.19 -8.12 -3.41
C ILE A 116 0.74 -6.77 -3.00
N VAL A 117 0.86 -5.87 -3.96
CA VAL A 117 1.21 -4.46 -3.71
C VAL A 117 -0.07 -3.66 -3.57
N ALA A 118 -0.16 -2.81 -2.55
CA ALA A 118 -1.30 -1.92 -2.34
C ALA A 118 -0.83 -0.49 -2.10
N ALA A 119 -1.30 0.45 -2.92
CA ALA A 119 -1.04 1.87 -2.74
C ALA A 119 -2.27 2.72 -3.04
N THR A 120 -2.37 3.89 -2.40
CA THR A 120 -3.46 4.82 -2.69
C THR A 120 -3.30 5.41 -4.09
N HIS A 121 -2.11 5.98 -4.39
CA HIS A 121 -1.91 6.76 -5.61
C HIS A 121 -1.01 6.01 -6.61
N GLY A 122 -1.57 5.68 -7.77
CA GLY A 122 -0.83 5.15 -8.91
C GLY A 122 -0.37 6.27 -9.85
N VAL A 123 0.76 6.93 -9.55
CA VAL A 123 1.34 7.95 -10.44
C VAL A 123 1.88 7.28 -11.70
N LEU A 124 2.55 6.16 -11.54
CA LEU A 124 3.06 5.27 -12.58
C LEU A 124 3.88 6.03 -13.63
N SER A 125 4.86 6.82 -13.17
CA SER A 125 5.69 7.63 -14.07
C SER A 125 6.89 6.84 -14.61
N GLY A 126 7.36 7.28 -15.79
CA GLY A 126 8.53 6.73 -16.45
C GLY A 126 8.47 5.21 -16.60
N PRO A 127 9.45 4.44 -16.07
CA PRO A 127 9.55 2.99 -16.26
C PRO A 127 8.69 2.17 -15.28
N ALA A 128 7.68 2.77 -14.63
CA ALA A 128 6.88 2.11 -13.60
C ALA A 128 6.15 0.87 -14.12
N VAL A 129 5.52 0.98 -15.29
CA VAL A 129 4.77 -0.13 -15.93
C VAL A 129 5.69 -1.33 -16.17
N ASP A 130 6.85 -1.11 -16.80
CA ASP A 130 7.80 -2.18 -17.10
C ASP A 130 8.31 -2.86 -15.82
N ARG A 131 8.59 -2.07 -14.79
CA ARG A 131 9.09 -2.57 -13.51
C ARG A 131 8.05 -3.38 -12.76
N LEU A 132 6.82 -2.89 -12.71
CA LEU A 132 5.75 -3.51 -11.92
C LEU A 132 5.16 -4.74 -12.59
N SER A 133 5.05 -4.75 -13.93
CA SER A 133 4.58 -5.92 -14.68
C SER A 133 5.53 -7.10 -14.61
N THR A 134 6.83 -6.86 -14.31
CA THR A 134 7.87 -7.90 -14.29
C THR A 134 8.46 -8.19 -12.91
N CYS A 135 8.06 -7.46 -11.85
CA CYS A 135 8.65 -7.60 -10.51
C CYS A 135 8.23 -8.89 -9.76
N GLY A 136 7.32 -9.69 -10.30
CA GLY A 136 6.84 -10.92 -9.66
C GLY A 136 5.71 -10.69 -8.64
N ALA A 137 5.19 -9.48 -8.51
CA ALA A 137 3.98 -9.26 -7.72
C ALA A 137 2.79 -10.01 -8.34
N ARG A 138 2.04 -10.72 -7.53
CA ARG A 138 0.80 -11.37 -7.95
C ARG A 138 -0.23 -10.36 -8.45
N GLU A 139 -0.30 -9.21 -7.78
CA GLU A 139 -1.23 -8.14 -8.11
C GLU A 139 -0.68 -6.80 -7.61
N VAL A 140 -0.91 -5.74 -8.36
CA VAL A 140 -0.66 -4.35 -7.97
C VAL A 140 -2.01 -3.65 -7.89
N VAL A 141 -2.40 -3.21 -6.69
CA VAL A 141 -3.70 -2.60 -6.43
C VAL A 141 -3.51 -1.13 -6.09
N VAL A 142 -4.17 -0.27 -6.86
CA VAL A 142 -4.19 1.18 -6.60
C VAL A 142 -5.62 1.70 -6.67
N THR A 143 -5.84 2.96 -6.29
CA THR A 143 -7.13 3.60 -6.46
C THR A 143 -7.13 4.54 -7.66
N ASP A 144 -8.32 4.94 -8.11
CA ASP A 144 -8.52 5.91 -9.19
C ASP A 144 -8.44 7.38 -8.71
N THR A 145 -7.75 7.64 -7.60
CA THR A 145 -7.45 9.00 -7.11
C THR A 145 -6.64 9.82 -8.11
N LEU A 146 -5.92 9.15 -9.00
CA LEU A 146 -5.26 9.72 -10.18
C LEU A 146 -5.74 8.98 -11.42
N PRO A 147 -5.97 9.67 -12.56
CA PRO A 147 -6.32 9.03 -13.81
C PRO A 147 -5.21 8.09 -14.29
N ILE A 148 -5.55 6.84 -14.57
CA ILE A 148 -4.62 5.85 -15.13
C ILE A 148 -5.03 5.58 -16.59
N PRO A 149 -4.33 6.18 -17.55
CA PRO A 149 -4.63 5.98 -18.96
C PRO A 149 -4.35 4.53 -19.39
N GLU A 150 -4.98 4.10 -20.47
CA GLU A 150 -4.85 2.73 -20.99
C GLU A 150 -3.39 2.34 -21.24
N SER A 151 -2.56 3.28 -21.69
CA SER A 151 -1.12 3.08 -21.91
C SER A 151 -0.31 2.74 -20.66
N LYS A 152 -0.87 2.96 -19.47
CA LYS A 152 -0.25 2.60 -18.18
C LYS A 152 -0.90 1.38 -17.53
N ARG A 153 -1.83 0.73 -18.20
CA ARG A 153 -2.43 -0.51 -17.73
C ARG A 153 -1.56 -1.71 -18.07
N PHE A 154 -1.51 -2.67 -17.16
CA PHE A 154 -0.79 -3.94 -17.32
C PHE A 154 -1.59 -5.06 -16.66
N GLU A 155 -1.31 -6.31 -17.01
CA GLU A 155 -2.14 -7.49 -16.73
C GLU A 155 -2.53 -7.64 -15.25
N ASN A 156 -1.55 -7.46 -14.36
CA ASN A 156 -1.76 -7.62 -12.91
C ASN A 156 -2.03 -6.30 -12.17
N LEU A 157 -2.45 -5.23 -12.87
CA LEU A 157 -2.88 -3.97 -12.26
C LEU A 157 -4.38 -3.98 -12.01
N THR A 158 -4.77 -3.75 -10.77
CA THR A 158 -6.16 -3.49 -10.36
C THR A 158 -6.32 -2.05 -9.91
N VAL A 159 -7.34 -1.37 -10.43
CA VAL A 159 -7.66 0.02 -10.07
C VAL A 159 -9.02 0.04 -9.38
N LEU A 160 -9.06 0.44 -8.12
CA LEU A 160 -10.28 0.49 -7.32
C LEU A 160 -10.91 1.87 -7.35
N PRO A 161 -12.25 1.98 -7.47
CA PRO A 161 -12.92 3.26 -7.45
C PRO A 161 -12.95 3.85 -6.03
N ILE A 162 -12.55 5.12 -5.89
CA ILE A 162 -12.64 5.87 -4.64
C ILE A 162 -13.99 6.59 -4.47
N ALA A 163 -14.77 6.69 -5.53
CA ALA A 163 -16.06 7.38 -5.54
C ALA A 163 -17.03 6.92 -4.43
N PRO A 164 -17.16 5.63 -4.07
CA PRO A 164 -18.02 5.22 -2.97
C PRO A 164 -17.59 5.78 -1.61
N LEU A 165 -16.29 5.94 -1.35
CA LEU A 165 -15.80 6.57 -0.12
C LEU A 165 -16.14 8.06 -0.11
N LEU A 166 -15.89 8.76 -1.22
CA LEU A 166 -16.23 10.18 -1.36
C LEU A 166 -17.74 10.42 -1.18
N ALA A 167 -18.58 9.60 -1.78
CA ALA A 167 -20.03 9.70 -1.63
C ALA A 167 -20.49 9.53 -0.18
N ARG A 168 -19.90 8.59 0.57
CA ARG A 168 -20.17 8.42 2.00
C ARG A 168 -19.72 9.64 2.83
N ALA A 169 -18.55 10.20 2.52
CA ALA A 169 -18.06 11.40 3.20
C ALA A 169 -18.96 12.60 2.94
N ILE A 170 -19.36 12.86 1.69
CA ILE A 170 -20.31 13.91 1.31
C ILE A 170 -21.64 13.71 2.04
N LYS A 171 -22.16 12.49 2.05
CA LYS A 171 -23.40 12.17 2.75
C LYS A 171 -23.28 12.42 4.26
N ALA A 172 -22.18 12.02 4.89
CA ALA A 172 -21.95 12.26 6.32
C ALA A 172 -21.97 13.76 6.65
N VAL A 173 -21.32 14.58 5.83
CA VAL A 173 -21.32 16.04 6.00
C VAL A 173 -22.73 16.61 5.79
N PHE A 174 -23.46 16.16 4.77
CA PHE A 174 -24.81 16.63 4.46
C PHE A 174 -25.83 16.28 5.55
N ASP A 175 -25.67 15.15 6.21
CA ASP A 175 -26.53 14.66 7.30
C ASP A 175 -26.07 15.15 8.69
N ASP A 176 -25.19 16.15 8.79
CA ASP A 176 -24.56 16.61 10.04
C ASP A 176 -23.89 15.49 10.85
N GLY A 177 -23.42 14.46 10.15
CA GLY A 177 -22.77 13.29 10.72
C GLY A 177 -21.26 13.44 10.87
N SER A 178 -20.60 12.37 11.33
CA SER A 178 -19.13 12.34 11.52
C SER A 178 -18.44 11.63 10.36
N VAL A 179 -17.55 12.33 9.67
CA VAL A 179 -16.67 11.74 8.64
C VAL A 179 -15.67 10.76 9.28
N THR A 180 -15.23 11.01 10.52
CA THR A 180 -14.31 10.11 11.23
C THR A 180 -14.83 8.70 11.39
N ARG A 181 -16.15 8.53 11.55
CA ARG A 181 -16.79 7.19 11.64
C ARG A 181 -16.60 6.31 10.40
N LEU A 182 -16.24 6.89 9.26
CA LEU A 182 -15.95 6.13 8.04
C LEU A 182 -14.65 5.31 8.15
N PHE A 183 -13.84 5.58 9.16
CA PHE A 183 -12.53 4.96 9.39
C PHE A 183 -12.45 4.20 10.71
N ASP A 184 -13.47 4.29 11.55
CA ASP A 184 -13.57 3.52 12.77
C ASP A 184 -13.86 2.05 12.40
N SER A 185 -13.03 1.14 12.89
CA SER A 185 -13.04 -0.30 12.56
C SER A 185 -14.28 -1.05 13.06
N GLU A 186 -15.26 -0.38 13.64
CA GLU A 186 -16.49 -0.97 14.19
C GLU A 186 -17.69 -0.91 13.22
N GLY A 187 -17.49 -0.49 11.98
CA GLY A 187 -18.58 -0.21 11.03
C GLY A 187 -18.59 -1.00 9.72
N VAL A 188 -17.91 -2.16 9.63
CA VAL A 188 -18.02 -3.06 8.47
C VAL A 188 -18.14 -4.50 8.93
#